data_507e3b247d06a4f38f84e1d00be77937
#
_entry.id   507e3b247d06a4f38f84e1d00be77937
#
_cell.length_a   1.000
_cell.length_b   1.000
_cell.length_c   1.000
_cell.angle_alpha   90.00
_cell.angle_beta   90.00
_cell.angle_gamma   90.00
#
_symmetry.space_group_name_H-M   'P 1'
#
loop_
_entity.id
_entity.type
_entity.pdbx_description
1 polymer ?
#
loop_
_entity_poly.entity_id
_entity_poly.type
_entity_poly.pdbx_seq_one_letter_code
_entity_poly.pdbx_strand_id
1 'polypeptide(L)'
;MTTPPGELGVIDALRPGPEAGVYRDEVVSVRAWQGPRPRRHLGTIRTRHFDVHREGHQVHLVHCLRAEQIDDDLSGLLAEELFQPGWLRGPDLFERLFTGVVISSAPDPGQAWAAFYRNTLRHVEEALERPGPAPAGHGTVAEYAPVYRFVEQQLARGSVLEVGCCFGFLSLRLAAAGRDVTASDLSAGTVTLLRAAASRLKVPLATRAADATRLPWAADAADNVLLIHLLEHIEPSLGDRAVAEAIRVARRRVVIAVPLEDEPDETWGHVRTVSLDDLAAWGEASGHPYRVVEHHGGWLVVDTDR
;
A
#
# COMPACT_ATOMS: atom_id res chain seq x y z
N MET A 1 30.71 8.28 -25.49
CA MET A 1 30.76 7.66 -24.18
C MET A 1 29.35 7.84 -23.58
N THR A 2 28.52 6.83 -23.70
CA THR A 2 27.17 6.80 -23.10
C THR A 2 27.37 6.47 -21.63
N THR A 3 27.05 7.40 -20.75
CA THR A 3 26.93 7.17 -19.30
C THR A 3 25.94 6.03 -19.09
N PRO A 4 26.25 5.00 -18.28
CA PRO A 4 25.27 3.98 -17.93
C PRO A 4 24.05 4.66 -17.30
N PRO A 5 22.83 4.10 -17.43
CA PRO A 5 21.66 4.63 -16.75
C PRO A 5 21.97 4.62 -15.25
N GLY A 6 22.12 5.81 -14.67
CA GLY A 6 22.31 5.98 -13.24
C GLY A 6 21.11 5.38 -12.52
N GLU A 7 21.34 4.71 -11.40
CA GLU A 7 20.28 4.30 -10.50
C GLU A 7 19.44 5.53 -10.20
N LEU A 8 18.14 5.47 -10.58
CA LEU A 8 17.19 6.55 -10.29
C LEU A 8 17.15 6.74 -8.77
N GLY A 9 17.23 7.99 -8.31
CA GLY A 9 17.21 8.29 -6.89
C GLY A 9 15.93 7.76 -6.22
N VAL A 10 16.06 7.34 -4.95
CA VAL A 10 14.94 6.86 -4.14
C VAL A 10 13.88 7.97 -4.01
N ILE A 11 12.61 7.60 -4.17
CA ILE A 11 11.49 8.51 -4.01
C ILE A 11 11.36 8.88 -2.53
N ASP A 12 11.49 10.17 -2.22
CA ASP A 12 11.22 10.71 -0.87
C ASP A 12 9.81 11.30 -0.85
N ALA A 13 8.87 10.54 -0.33
CA ALA A 13 7.45 10.92 -0.25
C ALA A 13 7.19 12.13 0.66
N LEU A 14 8.13 12.52 1.53
CA LEU A 14 7.99 13.66 2.43
C LEU A 14 8.85 14.86 1.99
N ARG A 15 9.55 14.76 0.87
CA ARG A 15 10.40 15.84 0.37
C ARG A 15 9.56 17.06 0.00
N PRO A 16 9.86 18.25 0.55
CA PRO A 16 9.21 19.47 0.12
C PRO A 16 9.50 19.75 -1.36
N GLY A 17 8.48 20.19 -2.07
CA GLY A 17 8.66 20.65 -3.45
C GLY A 17 9.41 22.00 -3.50
N PRO A 18 9.82 22.44 -4.71
CA PRO A 18 10.50 23.73 -4.90
C PRO A 18 9.60 24.92 -4.55
N GLU A 19 8.31 24.75 -4.64
CA GLU A 19 7.27 25.72 -4.25
C GLU A 19 5.98 24.96 -3.85
N ALA A 20 5.08 25.63 -3.16
CA ALA A 20 3.80 25.04 -2.76
C ALA A 20 3.00 24.59 -4.00
N GLY A 21 2.42 23.39 -3.94
CA GLY A 21 1.67 22.79 -5.05
C GLY A 21 2.52 22.29 -6.21
N VAL A 22 3.83 22.12 -6.02
CA VAL A 22 4.75 21.56 -7.02
C VAL A 22 5.61 20.47 -6.40
N TYR A 23 5.61 19.31 -7.02
CA TYR A 23 6.60 18.25 -6.78
C TYR A 23 7.59 18.20 -7.95
N ARG A 24 8.86 18.00 -7.65
CA ARG A 24 9.89 17.83 -8.69
C ARG A 24 11.02 16.93 -8.20
N ASP A 25 11.38 15.97 -9.06
CA ASP A 25 12.61 15.20 -8.95
C ASP A 25 13.37 15.21 -10.30
N GLU A 26 14.30 14.30 -10.49
CA GLU A 26 15.08 14.18 -11.73
C GLU A 26 14.28 13.66 -12.92
N VAL A 27 13.16 12.95 -12.68
CA VAL A 27 12.34 12.27 -13.70
C VAL A 27 11.05 13.03 -13.99
N VAL A 28 10.40 13.56 -12.94
CA VAL A 28 9.08 14.17 -13.08
C VAL A 28 9.01 15.59 -12.49
N SER A 29 8.10 16.39 -13.05
CA SER A 29 7.63 17.62 -12.45
C SER A 29 6.10 17.60 -12.44
N VAL A 30 5.50 17.62 -11.25
CA VAL A 30 4.05 17.53 -11.09
C VAL A 30 3.53 18.80 -10.41
N ARG A 31 2.44 19.34 -10.95
CA ARG A 31 1.81 20.56 -10.45
C ARG A 31 0.30 20.45 -10.42
N ALA A 32 -0.31 20.89 -9.33
CA ALA A 32 -1.75 21.17 -9.31
C ALA A 32 -2.04 22.49 -10.04
N TRP A 33 -3.07 22.54 -10.88
CA TRP A 33 -3.53 23.82 -11.41
C TRP A 33 -4.80 24.28 -10.70
N GLN A 34 -4.93 25.58 -10.56
CA GLN A 34 -6.12 26.22 -10.05
C GLN A 34 -6.67 27.21 -11.10
N GLY A 35 -7.99 27.22 -11.29
CA GLY A 35 -8.63 28.10 -12.25
C GLY A 35 -8.82 27.49 -13.64
N PRO A 36 -8.88 28.30 -14.71
CA PRO A 36 -9.06 27.81 -16.09
C PRO A 36 -7.92 26.90 -16.51
N ARG A 37 -8.26 25.84 -17.21
CA ARG A 37 -7.27 24.85 -17.68
C ARG A 37 -6.21 25.51 -18.57
N PRO A 38 -4.92 25.22 -18.38
CA PRO A 38 -3.83 25.82 -19.16
C PRO A 38 -4.02 25.61 -20.67
N ARG A 39 -3.47 26.54 -21.46
CA ARG A 39 -3.46 26.34 -22.94
C ARG A 39 -2.63 25.12 -23.27
N ARG A 40 -3.15 24.34 -24.23
CA ARG A 40 -2.48 23.13 -24.70
C ARG A 40 -1.23 23.50 -25.48
N HIS A 41 -0.07 22.96 -25.07
CA HIS A 41 1.15 23.01 -25.86
C HIS A 41 1.15 21.91 -26.93
N LEU A 42 1.94 22.10 -27.99
CA LEU A 42 2.15 21.06 -28.99
C LEU A 42 2.73 19.80 -28.32
N GLY A 43 2.19 18.63 -28.60
CA GLY A 43 2.65 17.39 -27.97
C GLY A 43 2.09 17.09 -26.58
N THR A 44 1.20 17.95 -26.01
CA THR A 44 0.54 17.66 -24.74
C THR A 44 -0.54 16.59 -24.92
N ILE A 45 -0.44 15.53 -24.15
CA ILE A 45 -1.50 14.55 -23.95
C ILE A 45 -2.44 15.13 -22.91
N ARG A 46 -3.73 15.25 -23.27
CA ARG A 46 -4.75 15.80 -22.40
C ARG A 46 -5.84 14.80 -22.15
N THR A 47 -6.04 14.46 -20.89
CA THR A 47 -7.10 13.56 -20.42
C THR A 47 -8.13 14.33 -19.58
N ARG A 48 -8.99 13.65 -18.87
CA ARG A 48 -10.00 14.29 -18.01
C ARG A 48 -9.33 15.04 -16.84
N HIS A 49 -8.35 14.41 -16.18
CA HIS A 49 -7.75 14.95 -14.95
C HIS A 49 -6.32 15.44 -15.13
N PHE A 50 -5.62 15.06 -16.23
CA PHE A 50 -4.21 15.30 -16.43
C PHE A 50 -3.90 15.97 -17.78
N ASP A 51 -2.90 16.84 -17.76
CA ASP A 51 -2.17 17.30 -18.94
C ASP A 51 -0.72 16.84 -18.79
N VAL A 52 -0.21 16.07 -19.75
CA VAL A 52 1.14 15.51 -19.71
C VAL A 52 1.92 15.90 -20.95
N HIS A 53 3.16 16.32 -20.79
CA HIS A 53 4.12 16.49 -21.87
C HIS A 53 5.52 16.08 -21.43
N ARG A 54 6.39 15.82 -22.40
CA ARG A 54 7.81 15.52 -22.15
C ARG A 54 8.67 16.69 -22.59
N GLU A 55 9.63 17.05 -21.76
CA GLU A 55 10.70 17.98 -22.09
C GLU A 55 12.03 17.33 -21.78
N GLY A 56 12.78 16.96 -22.83
CA GLY A 56 13.98 16.15 -22.68
C GLY A 56 13.67 14.80 -22.03
N HIS A 57 14.30 14.54 -20.89
CA HIS A 57 14.07 13.31 -20.12
C HIS A 57 12.99 13.45 -19.04
N GLN A 58 12.52 14.67 -18.78
CA GLN A 58 11.57 14.94 -17.72
C GLN A 58 10.12 14.84 -18.22
N VAL A 59 9.27 14.24 -17.42
CA VAL A 59 7.82 14.18 -17.62
C VAL A 59 7.17 15.28 -16.80
N HIS A 60 6.45 16.17 -17.45
CA HIS A 60 5.68 17.24 -16.82
C HIS A 60 4.22 16.83 -16.77
N LEU A 61 3.66 16.77 -15.58
CA LEU A 61 2.25 16.48 -15.35
C LEU A 61 1.59 17.65 -14.63
N VAL A 62 0.46 18.08 -15.15
CA VAL A 62 -0.42 19.06 -14.50
C VAL A 62 -1.77 18.41 -14.25
N HIS A 63 -2.30 18.49 -13.03
CA HIS A 63 -3.56 17.87 -12.64
C HIS A 63 -4.55 18.85 -12.03
N CYS A 64 -5.86 18.53 -12.09
CA CYS A 64 -6.94 19.35 -11.53
C CYS A 64 -7.53 18.78 -10.22
N LEU A 65 -6.93 17.72 -9.70
CA LEU A 65 -7.41 17.08 -8.48
C LEU A 65 -7.14 17.97 -7.26
N ARG A 66 -8.15 18.13 -6.41
CA ARG A 66 -8.03 18.81 -5.11
C ARG A 66 -7.70 17.79 -4.04
N ALA A 67 -7.12 18.23 -2.92
CA ALA A 67 -6.72 17.38 -1.81
C ALA A 67 -7.86 16.47 -1.30
N GLU A 68 -9.10 16.96 -1.33
CA GLU A 68 -10.29 16.21 -0.90
C GLU A 68 -10.70 15.09 -1.88
N GLN A 69 -10.13 15.09 -3.09
CA GLN A 69 -10.39 14.12 -4.16
C GLN A 69 -9.25 13.11 -4.33
N ILE A 70 -8.20 13.25 -3.55
CA ILE A 70 -7.01 12.39 -3.65
C ILE A 70 -7.07 11.35 -2.55
N ASP A 71 -7.23 10.12 -2.96
CA ASP A 71 -7.29 8.90 -2.18
C ASP A 71 -6.75 7.72 -3.00
N ASP A 72 -7.04 6.49 -2.64
CA ASP A 72 -6.58 5.28 -3.33
C ASP A 72 -7.06 5.17 -4.79
N ASP A 73 -8.18 5.79 -5.15
CA ASP A 73 -8.67 5.87 -6.55
C ASP A 73 -7.67 6.55 -7.49
N LEU A 74 -6.73 7.35 -6.97
CA LEU A 74 -5.69 7.98 -7.75
C LEU A 74 -4.86 6.96 -8.54
N SER A 75 -4.60 5.78 -8.00
CA SER A 75 -3.86 4.73 -8.67
C SER A 75 -4.56 4.29 -9.96
N GLY A 76 -5.86 4.05 -9.88
CA GLY A 76 -6.67 3.68 -11.03
C GLY A 76 -6.84 4.83 -12.03
N LEU A 77 -7.01 6.07 -11.57
CA LEU A 77 -7.08 7.24 -12.47
C LEU A 77 -5.80 7.40 -13.30
N LEU A 78 -4.63 7.26 -12.68
CA LEU A 78 -3.35 7.30 -13.38
C LEU A 78 -3.23 6.13 -14.36
N ALA A 79 -3.58 4.92 -13.92
CA ALA A 79 -3.54 3.73 -14.77
C ALA A 79 -4.44 3.90 -16.00
N GLU A 80 -5.71 4.22 -15.82
CA GLU A 80 -6.70 4.32 -16.89
C GLU A 80 -6.39 5.46 -17.87
N GLU A 81 -6.01 6.64 -17.35
CA GLU A 81 -5.88 7.81 -18.20
C GLU A 81 -4.51 7.93 -18.88
N LEU A 82 -3.44 7.33 -18.29
CA LEU A 82 -2.07 7.57 -18.76
C LEU A 82 -1.29 6.30 -19.12
N PHE A 83 -1.46 5.21 -18.37
CA PHE A 83 -0.63 4.00 -18.54
C PHE A 83 -1.29 2.95 -19.43
N GLN A 84 -2.54 2.59 -19.22
CA GLN A 84 -3.27 1.63 -20.06
C GLN A 84 -3.35 2.07 -21.52
N PRO A 85 -3.56 3.38 -21.86
CA PRO A 85 -3.50 3.83 -23.24
C PRO A 85 -2.07 3.82 -23.82
N GLY A 86 -1.04 3.53 -23.00
CA GLY A 86 0.36 3.45 -23.41
C GLY A 86 1.07 4.79 -23.57
N TRP A 87 0.49 5.89 -23.06
CA TRP A 87 1.13 7.20 -23.07
C TRP A 87 2.36 7.25 -22.17
N LEU A 88 2.28 6.60 -21.03
CA LEU A 88 3.38 6.45 -20.07
C LEU A 88 3.59 4.97 -19.77
N ARG A 89 4.79 4.60 -19.32
CA ARG A 89 5.17 3.21 -19.01
C ARG A 89 6.18 3.15 -17.89
N GLY A 90 6.14 2.05 -17.15
CA GLY A 90 7.09 1.66 -16.12
C GLY A 90 6.64 1.99 -14.70
N PRO A 91 6.89 1.08 -13.75
CA PRO A 91 6.44 1.21 -12.36
C PRO A 91 7.09 2.38 -11.63
N ASP A 92 8.38 2.66 -11.85
CA ASP A 92 9.07 3.80 -11.23
C ASP A 92 8.43 5.13 -11.64
N LEU A 93 8.09 5.31 -12.92
CA LEU A 93 7.40 6.52 -13.38
C LEU A 93 6.00 6.64 -12.77
N PHE A 94 5.29 5.52 -12.64
CA PHE A 94 3.97 5.48 -12.00
C PHE A 94 4.06 5.97 -10.54
N GLU A 95 4.98 5.41 -9.77
CA GLU A 95 5.16 5.76 -8.35
C GLU A 95 5.56 7.23 -8.17
N ARG A 96 6.45 7.76 -9.02
CA ARG A 96 6.83 9.19 -9.00
C ARG A 96 5.67 10.12 -9.32
N LEU A 97 4.85 9.78 -10.31
CA LEU A 97 3.67 10.57 -10.67
C LEU A 97 2.60 10.48 -9.58
N PHE A 98 2.34 9.31 -9.03
CA PHE A 98 1.43 9.12 -7.90
C PHE A 98 1.85 10.00 -6.71
N THR A 99 3.10 9.86 -6.28
CA THR A 99 3.69 10.65 -5.20
C THR A 99 3.62 12.15 -5.51
N GLY A 100 3.95 12.53 -6.74
CA GLY A 100 3.91 13.91 -7.19
C GLY A 100 2.51 14.52 -7.17
N VAL A 101 1.48 13.78 -7.59
CA VAL A 101 0.08 14.24 -7.54
C VAL A 101 -0.37 14.41 -6.09
N VAL A 102 -0.07 13.45 -5.21
CA VAL A 102 -0.38 13.59 -3.77
C VAL A 102 0.28 14.84 -3.22
N ILE A 103 1.61 14.97 -3.34
CA ILE A 103 2.37 16.08 -2.72
C ILE A 103 1.93 17.44 -3.26
N SER A 104 1.70 17.56 -4.58
CA SER A 104 1.32 18.83 -5.19
C SER A 104 -0.12 19.27 -4.89
N SER A 105 -0.94 18.42 -4.27
CA SER A 105 -2.32 18.75 -3.91
C SER A 105 -2.47 19.70 -2.71
N ALA A 106 -1.42 19.88 -1.92
CA ALA A 106 -1.42 20.73 -0.75
C ALA A 106 -0.09 21.53 -0.61
N PRO A 107 -0.06 22.60 0.19
CA PRO A 107 1.15 23.39 0.39
C PRO A 107 2.31 22.64 1.06
N ASP A 108 2.02 21.61 1.84
CA ASP A 108 2.98 20.85 2.64
C ASP A 108 2.78 19.35 2.38
N PRO A 109 3.85 18.57 2.09
CA PRO A 109 3.74 17.12 1.80
C PRO A 109 3.04 16.34 2.89
N GLY A 110 3.31 16.64 4.15
CA GLY A 110 2.67 15.96 5.26
C GLY A 110 1.17 16.27 5.35
N GLN A 111 0.71 17.47 4.96
CA GLN A 111 -0.72 17.78 4.86
C GLN A 111 -1.35 17.02 3.69
N ALA A 112 -0.68 16.96 2.56
CA ALA A 112 -1.11 16.22 1.37
C ALA A 112 -1.33 14.73 1.69
N TRP A 113 -0.31 14.10 2.28
CA TRP A 113 -0.41 12.71 2.69
C TRP A 113 -1.47 12.47 3.77
N ALA A 114 -1.58 13.36 4.75
CA ALA A 114 -2.64 13.24 5.76
C ALA A 114 -4.06 13.35 5.15
N ALA A 115 -4.23 14.12 4.08
CA ALA A 115 -5.49 14.16 3.34
C ALA A 115 -5.73 12.86 2.59
N PHE A 116 -4.73 12.36 1.84
CA PHE A 116 -4.77 11.07 1.16
C PHE A 116 -5.19 9.93 2.11
N TYR A 117 -4.46 9.78 3.22
CA TYR A 117 -4.78 8.73 4.20
C TYR A 117 -6.20 8.86 4.79
N ARG A 118 -6.62 10.07 5.12
CA ARG A 118 -7.97 10.32 5.66
C ARG A 118 -9.06 9.99 4.66
N ASN A 119 -8.86 10.37 3.40
CA ASN A 119 -9.83 10.12 2.35
C ASN A 119 -9.95 8.63 2.05
N THR A 120 -8.81 7.92 1.95
CA THR A 120 -8.77 6.48 1.74
C THR A 120 -9.42 5.71 2.90
N LEU A 121 -9.06 6.05 4.15
CA LEU A 121 -9.69 5.42 5.32
C LEU A 121 -11.21 5.66 5.35
N ARG A 122 -11.68 6.83 4.94
CA ARG A 122 -13.12 7.10 4.81
C ARG A 122 -13.77 6.21 3.75
N HIS A 123 -13.12 6.00 2.60
CA HIS A 123 -13.60 5.06 1.56
C HIS A 123 -13.72 3.64 2.09
N VAL A 124 -12.73 3.17 2.84
CA VAL A 124 -12.78 1.86 3.50
C VAL A 124 -13.96 1.76 4.46
N GLU A 125 -14.19 2.78 5.30
CA GLU A 125 -15.33 2.80 6.22
C GLU A 125 -16.66 2.79 5.47
N GLU A 126 -16.81 3.59 4.43
CA GLU A 126 -18.01 3.63 3.60
C GLU A 126 -18.28 2.27 2.93
N ALA A 127 -17.23 1.57 2.46
CA ALA A 127 -17.34 0.24 1.90
C ALA A 127 -17.71 -0.83 2.94
N LEU A 128 -17.21 -0.69 4.18
CA LEU A 128 -17.56 -1.57 5.29
C LEU A 128 -19.03 -1.39 5.76
N GLU A 129 -19.55 -0.17 5.72
CA GLU A 129 -20.92 0.12 6.10
C GLU A 129 -21.96 -0.33 5.06
N ARG A 130 -21.56 -0.40 3.79
CA ARG A 130 -22.42 -0.79 2.67
C ARG A 130 -21.99 -2.14 2.11
N PRO A 131 -22.46 -3.27 2.68
CA PRO A 131 -22.16 -4.58 2.11
C PRO A 131 -22.80 -4.70 0.70
N GLY A 132 -21.96 -4.86 -0.29
CA GLY A 132 -22.36 -4.99 -1.71
C GLY A 132 -21.10 -5.05 -2.58
N PRO A 133 -21.24 -5.29 -3.90
CA PRO A 133 -20.11 -5.12 -4.78
C PRO A 133 -19.57 -3.70 -4.63
N ALA A 134 -18.24 -3.55 -4.57
CA ALA A 134 -17.60 -2.25 -4.50
C ALA A 134 -18.18 -1.33 -5.59
N PRO A 135 -18.48 -0.05 -5.30
CA PRO A 135 -18.83 0.88 -6.36
C PRO A 135 -17.74 0.80 -7.42
N ALA A 136 -18.12 0.92 -8.70
CA ALA A 136 -17.16 1.00 -9.79
C ALA A 136 -16.26 2.22 -9.57
N GLY A 137 -15.21 2.07 -8.82
CA GLY A 137 -14.16 3.02 -8.52
C GLY A 137 -12.85 2.49 -9.09
N HIS A 138 -11.82 3.30 -9.00
CA HIS A 138 -10.48 2.95 -9.47
C HIS A 138 -9.56 2.51 -8.31
N GLY A 139 -10.08 2.53 -7.08
CA GLY A 139 -9.31 2.24 -5.88
C GLY A 139 -9.36 0.78 -5.50
N THR A 140 -8.23 0.26 -5.10
CA THR A 140 -8.09 -1.12 -4.65
C THR A 140 -8.37 -1.29 -3.16
N VAL A 141 -8.09 -0.26 -2.34
CA VAL A 141 -8.17 -0.36 -0.87
C VAL A 141 -9.62 -0.51 -0.38
N ALA A 142 -10.59 0.13 -1.04
CA ALA A 142 -12.00 -0.08 -0.72
C ALA A 142 -12.48 -1.52 -1.01
N GLU A 143 -11.89 -2.16 -2.02
CA GLU A 143 -12.15 -3.57 -2.33
C GLU A 143 -11.62 -4.52 -1.23
N TYR A 144 -10.62 -4.08 -0.46
CA TYR A 144 -10.10 -4.79 0.71
C TYR A 144 -11.00 -4.68 1.96
N ALA A 145 -12.09 -3.92 1.92
CA ALA A 145 -12.99 -3.81 3.07
C ALA A 145 -13.48 -5.17 3.62
N PRO A 146 -13.88 -6.17 2.79
CA PRO A 146 -14.21 -7.51 3.28
C PRO A 146 -13.02 -8.21 3.95
N VAL A 147 -11.80 -8.02 3.41
CA VAL A 147 -10.54 -8.56 3.97
C VAL A 147 -10.31 -7.98 5.36
N TYR A 148 -10.40 -6.65 5.52
CA TYR A 148 -10.20 -5.97 6.81
C TYR A 148 -11.22 -6.42 7.86
N ARG A 149 -12.50 -6.53 7.47
CA ARG A 149 -13.54 -7.06 8.35
C ARG A 149 -13.25 -8.48 8.81
N PHE A 150 -12.77 -9.33 7.89
CA PHE A 150 -12.45 -10.71 8.25
C PHE A 150 -11.23 -10.79 9.16
N VAL A 151 -10.18 -9.99 8.92
CA VAL A 151 -9.03 -9.88 9.85
C VAL A 151 -9.52 -9.56 11.26
N GLU A 152 -10.36 -8.53 11.43
CA GLU A 152 -10.87 -8.12 12.74
C GLU A 152 -11.59 -9.25 13.49
N GLN A 153 -12.32 -10.09 12.76
CA GLN A 153 -13.02 -11.26 13.31
C GLN A 153 -12.04 -12.37 13.75
N GLN A 154 -10.86 -12.44 13.13
CA GLN A 154 -9.87 -13.47 13.44
C GLN A 154 -8.95 -13.07 14.60
N LEU A 155 -8.87 -11.80 14.97
CA LEU A 155 -7.92 -11.33 16.00
C LEU A 155 -8.25 -11.89 17.39
N ALA A 156 -7.25 -12.48 18.03
CA ALA A 156 -7.26 -12.71 19.47
C ALA A 156 -7.15 -11.38 20.24
N ARG A 157 -7.44 -11.41 21.55
CA ARG A 157 -7.20 -10.24 22.42
C ARG A 157 -5.70 -9.97 22.51
N GLY A 158 -5.32 -8.69 22.58
CA GLY A 158 -3.95 -8.24 22.80
C GLY A 158 -3.37 -7.43 21.65
N SER A 159 -2.06 -7.38 21.61
CA SER A 159 -1.28 -6.63 20.62
C SER A 159 -1.33 -7.26 19.23
N VAL A 160 -1.08 -6.41 18.22
CA VAL A 160 -1.06 -6.80 16.80
C VAL A 160 0.25 -6.33 16.16
N LEU A 161 0.93 -7.23 15.47
CA LEU A 161 2.05 -6.92 14.57
C LEU A 161 1.59 -7.21 13.14
N GLU A 162 1.51 -6.18 12.31
CA GLU A 162 1.31 -6.33 10.87
C GLU A 162 2.67 -6.30 10.15
N VAL A 163 2.94 -7.33 9.35
CA VAL A 163 4.18 -7.51 8.57
C VAL A 163 3.86 -7.32 7.09
N GLY A 164 4.59 -6.42 6.41
CA GLY A 164 4.29 -6.03 5.04
C GLY A 164 3.09 -5.09 4.96
N CYS A 165 3.05 -4.08 5.84
CA CYS A 165 1.87 -3.22 5.99
C CYS A 165 1.63 -2.27 4.81
N CYS A 166 2.58 -2.10 3.88
CA CYS A 166 2.50 -1.15 2.79
C CYS A 166 2.11 0.26 3.31
N PHE A 167 1.07 0.90 2.79
CA PHE A 167 0.56 2.17 3.30
C PHE A 167 -0.01 2.09 4.73
N GLY A 168 -0.26 0.89 5.28
CA GLY A 168 -0.68 0.67 6.67
C GLY A 168 -2.12 1.08 6.98
N PHE A 169 -3.03 1.03 6.01
CA PHE A 169 -4.44 1.36 6.23
C PHE A 169 -5.11 0.42 7.24
N LEU A 170 -4.82 -0.89 7.18
CA LEU A 170 -5.32 -1.85 8.17
C LEU A 170 -4.76 -1.55 9.57
N SER A 171 -3.44 -1.32 9.69
CA SER A 171 -2.79 -0.94 10.94
C SER A 171 -3.39 0.33 11.55
N LEU A 172 -3.58 1.38 10.73
CA LEU A 172 -4.20 2.63 11.17
C LEU A 172 -5.63 2.43 11.68
N ARG A 173 -6.41 1.63 10.96
CA ARG A 173 -7.78 1.30 11.33
C ARG A 173 -7.83 0.55 12.66
N LEU A 174 -7.01 -0.49 12.84
CA LEU A 174 -6.93 -1.26 14.07
C LEU A 174 -6.48 -0.39 15.27
N ALA A 175 -5.47 0.46 15.05
CA ALA A 175 -4.97 1.37 16.08
C ALA A 175 -6.01 2.44 16.45
N ALA A 176 -6.73 2.99 15.48
CA ALA A 176 -7.83 3.93 15.71
C ALA A 176 -8.99 3.28 16.50
N ALA A 177 -9.22 1.98 16.32
CA ALA A 177 -10.17 1.18 17.12
C ALA A 177 -9.65 0.81 18.53
N GLY A 178 -8.48 1.33 18.93
CA GLY A 178 -7.90 1.15 20.27
C GLY A 178 -7.07 -0.13 20.46
N ARG A 179 -6.66 -0.80 19.37
CA ARG A 179 -5.71 -1.91 19.45
C ARG A 179 -4.29 -1.38 19.63
N ASP A 180 -3.47 -2.12 20.37
CA ASP A 180 -2.03 -1.90 20.42
C ASP A 180 -1.40 -2.49 19.17
N VAL A 181 -1.00 -1.64 18.20
CA VAL A 181 -0.55 -2.05 16.87
C VAL A 181 0.86 -1.60 16.60
N THR A 182 1.66 -2.53 16.09
CA THR A 182 2.94 -2.24 15.42
C THR A 182 2.82 -2.62 13.95
N ALA A 183 3.06 -1.66 13.07
CA ALA A 183 3.12 -1.87 11.62
C ALA A 183 4.58 -2.01 11.16
N SER A 184 4.86 -2.99 10.29
CA SER A 184 6.19 -3.15 9.72
C SER A 184 6.17 -3.39 8.23
N ASP A 185 7.21 -2.91 7.57
CA ASP A 185 7.43 -3.09 6.13
C ASP A 185 8.93 -3.15 5.86
N LEU A 186 9.31 -3.76 4.73
CA LEU A 186 10.71 -3.81 4.30
C LEU A 186 11.21 -2.39 3.93
N SER A 187 10.36 -1.58 3.34
CA SER A 187 10.67 -0.21 2.89
C SER A 187 10.72 0.76 4.07
N ALA A 188 11.90 1.27 4.39
CA ALA A 188 12.06 2.31 5.40
C ALA A 188 11.35 3.63 5.02
N GLY A 189 11.22 3.92 3.72
CA GLY A 189 10.48 5.06 3.19
C GLY A 189 8.99 4.96 3.51
N THR A 190 8.39 3.82 3.22
CA THR A 190 6.99 3.50 3.52
C THR A 190 6.70 3.61 5.02
N VAL A 191 7.57 3.03 5.86
CA VAL A 191 7.45 3.11 7.33
C VAL A 191 7.54 4.56 7.83
N THR A 192 8.42 5.36 7.23
CA THR A 192 8.57 6.79 7.59
C THR A 192 7.34 7.59 7.20
N LEU A 193 6.79 7.34 6.01
CA LEU A 193 5.56 7.96 5.53
C LEU A 193 4.37 7.61 6.45
N LEU A 194 4.19 6.31 6.75
CA LEU A 194 3.12 5.85 7.64
C LEU A 194 3.21 6.48 9.04
N ARG A 195 4.44 6.56 9.60
CA ARG A 195 4.65 7.23 10.89
C ARG A 195 4.24 8.69 10.86
N ALA A 196 4.59 9.42 9.81
CA ALA A 196 4.23 10.82 9.63
C ALA A 196 2.70 10.98 9.48
N ALA A 197 2.06 10.10 8.71
CA ALA A 197 0.61 10.09 8.55
C ALA A 197 -0.12 9.79 9.87
N ALA A 198 0.28 8.73 10.59
CA ALA A 198 -0.28 8.35 11.88
C ALA A 198 -0.21 9.49 12.90
N SER A 199 0.96 10.18 12.97
CA SER A 199 1.15 11.35 13.83
C SER A 199 0.17 12.48 13.51
N ARG A 200 0.00 12.81 12.23
CA ARG A 200 -0.93 13.86 11.79
C ARG A 200 -2.41 13.49 11.98
N LEU A 201 -2.73 12.22 11.82
CA LEU A 201 -4.07 11.66 12.10
C LEU A 201 -4.33 11.48 13.60
N LYS A 202 -3.31 11.64 14.44
CA LYS A 202 -3.36 11.41 15.90
C LYS A 202 -3.75 9.97 16.25
N VAL A 203 -3.32 9.02 15.44
CA VAL A 203 -3.49 7.58 15.67
C VAL A 203 -2.24 7.04 16.37
N PRO A 204 -2.37 6.38 17.54
CA PRO A 204 -1.25 5.80 18.27
C PRO A 204 -0.77 4.52 17.59
N LEU A 205 0.16 4.63 16.63
CA LEU A 205 0.69 3.53 15.84
C LEU A 205 2.21 3.46 15.96
N ALA A 206 2.73 2.33 16.42
CA ALA A 206 4.15 2.02 16.35
C ALA A 206 4.51 1.55 14.93
N THR A 207 5.68 1.97 14.41
CA THR A 207 6.12 1.58 13.08
C THR A 207 7.60 1.20 13.08
N ARG A 208 7.99 0.16 12.32
CA ARG A 208 9.37 -0.31 12.22
C ARG A 208 9.68 -0.92 10.85
N ALA A 209 10.81 -0.54 10.25
CA ALA A 209 11.31 -1.24 9.07
C ALA A 209 11.82 -2.63 9.47
N ALA A 210 11.36 -3.68 8.77
CA ALA A 210 11.70 -5.05 9.05
C ALA A 210 11.58 -5.95 7.81
N ASP A 211 12.50 -6.90 7.70
CA ASP A 211 12.42 -7.98 6.73
C ASP A 211 11.55 -9.11 7.32
N ALA A 212 10.48 -9.49 6.59
CA ALA A 212 9.56 -10.54 7.00
C ALA A 212 10.26 -11.89 7.22
N THR A 213 11.34 -12.15 6.49
CA THR A 213 12.12 -13.40 6.59
C THR A 213 13.04 -13.46 7.80
N ARG A 214 13.18 -12.34 8.52
CA ARG A 214 14.01 -12.18 9.71
C ARG A 214 13.49 -11.08 10.62
N LEU A 215 12.38 -11.35 11.29
CA LEU A 215 11.71 -10.37 12.12
C LEU A 215 12.56 -9.99 13.35
N PRO A 216 12.79 -8.68 13.61
CA PRO A 216 13.64 -8.22 14.71
C PRO A 216 12.88 -8.18 16.06
N TRP A 217 12.01 -9.13 16.30
CA TRP A 217 11.29 -9.35 17.56
C TRP A 217 11.64 -10.71 18.16
N ALA A 218 11.57 -10.80 19.46
CA ALA A 218 11.73 -12.08 20.19
C ALA A 218 10.56 -13.04 19.86
N ALA A 219 10.71 -14.30 20.20
CA ALA A 219 9.59 -15.23 20.19
C ALA A 219 8.48 -14.71 21.12
N ASP A 220 7.24 -14.97 20.77
CA ASP A 220 6.03 -14.60 21.52
C ASP A 220 5.92 -13.08 21.83
N ALA A 221 6.48 -12.22 20.95
CA ALA A 221 6.52 -10.77 21.18
C ALA A 221 5.19 -10.05 20.91
N ALA A 222 4.33 -10.60 20.05
CA ALA A 222 3.02 -10.03 19.74
C ALA A 222 1.91 -11.08 19.91
N ASP A 223 0.75 -10.66 20.39
CA ASP A 223 -0.37 -11.60 20.54
C ASP A 223 -0.90 -12.08 19.18
N ASN A 224 -0.97 -11.19 18.21
CA ASN A 224 -1.36 -11.51 16.84
C ASN A 224 -0.28 -11.06 15.86
N VAL A 225 0.03 -11.88 14.87
CA VAL A 225 0.90 -11.51 13.74
C VAL A 225 0.10 -11.66 12.45
N LEU A 226 0.10 -10.61 11.63
CA LEU A 226 -0.65 -10.53 10.39
C LEU A 226 0.31 -10.49 9.20
N LEU A 227 0.05 -11.32 8.18
CA LEU A 227 0.63 -11.26 6.84
C LEU A 227 -0.52 -11.16 5.85
N ILE A 228 -0.93 -9.94 5.52
CA ILE A 228 -2.11 -9.68 4.69
C ILE A 228 -1.67 -9.21 3.32
N HIS A 229 -1.88 -10.04 2.30
CA HIS A 229 -1.45 -9.79 0.93
C HIS A 229 0.04 -9.43 0.84
N LEU A 230 0.87 -10.31 1.37
CA LEU A 230 2.32 -10.18 1.40
C LEU A 230 3.03 -11.32 0.67
N LEU A 231 2.54 -12.55 0.83
CA LEU A 231 3.30 -13.74 0.41
C LEU A 231 3.34 -13.93 -1.10
N GLU A 232 2.41 -13.36 -1.84
CA GLU A 232 2.39 -13.31 -3.30
C GLU A 232 3.51 -12.42 -3.88
N HIS A 233 4.05 -11.51 -3.08
CA HIS A 233 5.17 -10.63 -3.44
C HIS A 233 6.55 -11.20 -3.10
N ILE A 234 6.59 -12.38 -2.46
CA ILE A 234 7.83 -12.97 -1.93
C ILE A 234 8.10 -14.30 -2.63
N GLU A 235 9.35 -14.50 -3.08
CA GLU A 235 9.79 -15.79 -3.63
C GLU A 235 9.46 -16.96 -2.69
N PRO A 236 9.10 -18.16 -3.21
CA PRO A 236 8.57 -19.26 -2.39
C PRO A 236 9.42 -19.59 -1.16
N SER A 237 10.74 -19.76 -1.33
CA SER A 237 11.65 -20.13 -0.23
C SER A 237 11.79 -19.05 0.85
N LEU A 238 11.59 -17.78 0.48
CA LEU A 238 11.56 -16.66 1.42
C LEU A 238 10.19 -16.54 2.08
N GLY A 239 9.12 -16.89 1.36
CA GLY A 239 7.77 -16.96 1.90
C GLY A 239 7.65 -17.97 3.05
N ASP A 240 8.23 -19.18 2.89
CA ASP A 240 8.28 -20.20 3.95
C ASP A 240 8.96 -19.66 5.22
N ARG A 241 10.05 -18.90 5.04
CA ARG A 241 10.77 -18.26 6.16
C ARG A 241 9.95 -17.16 6.81
N ALA A 242 9.23 -16.36 6.03
CA ALA A 242 8.36 -15.31 6.55
C ALA A 242 7.23 -15.91 7.40
N VAL A 243 6.61 -17.01 6.95
CA VAL A 243 5.60 -17.74 7.72
C VAL A 243 6.19 -18.31 9.03
N ALA A 244 7.36 -18.93 8.96
CA ALA A 244 8.04 -19.47 10.16
C ALA A 244 8.37 -18.36 11.18
N GLU A 245 8.83 -17.21 10.71
CA GLU A 245 9.11 -16.04 11.57
C GLU A 245 7.81 -15.48 12.19
N ALA A 246 6.73 -15.39 11.42
CA ALA A 246 5.43 -14.98 11.95
C ALA A 246 4.95 -15.90 13.08
N ILE A 247 5.07 -17.23 12.89
CA ILE A 247 4.73 -18.23 13.91
C ILE A 247 5.61 -18.09 15.13
N ARG A 248 6.92 -17.86 14.96
CA ARG A 248 7.87 -17.67 16.05
C ARG A 248 7.54 -16.45 16.92
N VAL A 249 7.13 -15.35 16.27
CA VAL A 249 6.87 -14.06 16.94
C VAL A 249 5.47 -14.00 17.56
N ALA A 250 4.53 -14.79 17.04
CA ALA A 250 3.15 -14.82 17.52
C ALA A 250 3.03 -15.59 18.83
N ARG A 251 2.44 -14.94 19.85
CA ARG A 251 2.10 -15.58 21.13
C ARG A 251 0.81 -16.38 21.08
N ARG A 252 -0.18 -15.90 20.28
CA ARG A 252 -1.53 -16.46 20.27
C ARG A 252 -1.99 -16.85 18.87
N ARG A 253 -1.76 -15.98 17.89
CA ARG A 253 -2.37 -16.19 16.57
C ARG A 253 -1.55 -15.60 15.44
N VAL A 254 -1.46 -16.37 14.35
CA VAL A 254 -1.01 -15.86 13.05
C VAL A 254 -2.22 -15.85 12.12
N VAL A 255 -2.40 -14.75 11.39
CA VAL A 255 -3.42 -14.61 10.36
C VAL A 255 -2.72 -14.26 9.04
N ILE A 256 -2.89 -15.11 8.05
CA ILE A 256 -2.36 -14.93 6.70
C ILE A 256 -3.52 -14.82 5.74
N ALA A 257 -3.47 -13.84 4.85
CA ALA A 257 -4.39 -13.71 3.72
C ALA A 257 -3.61 -13.56 2.43
N VAL A 258 -4.08 -14.23 1.37
CA VAL A 258 -3.52 -14.16 0.02
C VAL A 258 -4.64 -14.06 -1.00
N PRO A 259 -4.42 -13.41 -2.16
CA PRO A 259 -5.34 -13.51 -3.28
C PRO A 259 -5.33 -14.95 -3.81
N LEU A 260 -6.46 -15.42 -4.34
CA LEU A 260 -6.53 -16.67 -5.09
C LEU A 260 -6.56 -16.32 -6.58
N GLU A 261 -5.43 -16.51 -7.23
CA GLU A 261 -5.19 -16.13 -8.62
C GLU A 261 -4.75 -17.36 -9.41
N ASP A 262 -5.19 -17.45 -10.68
CA ASP A 262 -4.74 -18.52 -11.59
C ASP A 262 -3.29 -18.32 -12.05
N GLU A 263 -2.91 -17.05 -12.26
CA GLU A 263 -1.56 -16.60 -12.65
C GLU A 263 -1.18 -15.37 -11.81
N PRO A 264 0.13 -15.15 -11.54
CA PRO A 264 0.58 -13.98 -10.79
C PRO A 264 0.21 -12.67 -11.50
N ASP A 265 -0.42 -11.72 -10.80
CA ASP A 265 -0.71 -10.41 -11.37
C ASP A 265 0.53 -9.50 -11.28
N GLU A 266 1.33 -9.49 -12.36
CA GLU A 266 2.53 -8.66 -12.46
C GLU A 266 2.23 -7.16 -12.34
N THR A 267 0.98 -6.72 -12.58
CA THR A 267 0.58 -5.32 -12.44
C THR A 267 0.72 -4.85 -11.00
N TRP A 268 0.45 -5.76 -10.05
CA TRP A 268 0.58 -5.52 -8.62
C TRP A 268 1.91 -6.00 -8.03
N GLY A 269 2.80 -6.54 -8.88
CA GLY A 269 4.10 -7.02 -8.45
C GLY A 269 4.06 -8.40 -7.80
N HIS A 270 3.03 -9.21 -8.11
CA HIS A 270 2.98 -10.59 -7.67
C HIS A 270 4.03 -11.40 -8.43
N VAL A 271 4.83 -12.17 -7.71
CA VAL A 271 5.89 -13.02 -8.25
C VAL A 271 5.49 -14.50 -8.24
N ARG A 272 4.39 -14.83 -7.56
CA ARG A 272 3.82 -16.18 -7.50
C ARG A 272 2.34 -16.15 -7.15
N THR A 273 1.66 -17.24 -7.40
CA THR A 273 0.36 -17.55 -6.80
C THR A 273 0.54 -18.34 -5.50
N VAL A 274 -0.43 -18.25 -4.60
CA VAL A 274 -0.50 -19.04 -3.37
C VAL A 274 -1.86 -19.71 -3.31
N SER A 275 -1.87 -21.04 -3.24
CA SER A 275 -3.08 -21.85 -3.22
C SER A 275 -3.56 -22.17 -1.80
N LEU A 276 -4.78 -22.70 -1.67
CA LEU A 276 -5.28 -23.23 -0.39
C LEU A 276 -4.45 -24.40 0.11
N ASP A 277 -3.87 -25.21 -0.80
CA ASP A 277 -2.98 -26.32 -0.45
C ASP A 277 -1.66 -25.82 0.13
N ASP A 278 -1.09 -24.70 -0.41
CA ASP A 278 0.09 -24.07 0.16
C ASP A 278 -0.18 -23.55 1.57
N LEU A 279 -1.35 -22.93 1.78
CA LEU A 279 -1.78 -22.48 3.09
C LEU A 279 -1.93 -23.64 4.07
N ALA A 280 -2.52 -24.76 3.63
CA ALA A 280 -2.64 -25.98 4.44
C ALA A 280 -1.27 -26.57 4.79
N ALA A 281 -0.33 -26.61 3.83
CA ALA A 281 1.03 -27.09 4.07
C ALA A 281 1.77 -26.25 5.13
N TRP A 282 1.64 -24.93 5.09
CA TRP A 282 2.19 -24.06 6.15
C TRP A 282 1.50 -24.29 7.50
N GLY A 283 0.17 -24.52 7.50
CA GLY A 283 -0.56 -24.87 8.71
C GLY A 283 -0.04 -26.17 9.34
N GLU A 284 0.13 -27.21 8.56
CA GLU A 284 0.70 -28.48 9.01
C GLU A 284 2.12 -28.34 9.52
N ALA A 285 2.96 -27.63 8.76
CA ALA A 285 4.37 -27.40 9.12
C ALA A 285 4.52 -26.59 10.41
N SER A 286 3.53 -25.79 10.78
CA SER A 286 3.53 -24.99 12.02
C SER A 286 3.54 -25.85 13.28
N GLY A 287 2.98 -27.07 13.21
CA GLY A 287 2.79 -27.95 14.36
C GLY A 287 1.74 -27.48 15.37
N HIS A 288 0.95 -26.48 15.02
CA HIS A 288 -0.10 -25.87 15.83
C HIS A 288 -1.50 -26.16 15.23
N PRO A 289 -2.57 -26.03 16.02
CA PRO A 289 -3.93 -26.03 15.48
C PRO A 289 -4.10 -24.92 14.44
N TYR A 290 -4.66 -25.25 13.29
CA TYR A 290 -4.87 -24.30 12.22
C TYR A 290 -6.19 -24.52 11.50
N ARG A 291 -6.62 -23.56 10.72
CA ARG A 291 -7.71 -23.67 9.75
C ARG A 291 -7.37 -22.90 8.48
N VAL A 292 -7.79 -23.45 7.36
CA VAL A 292 -7.77 -22.79 6.05
C VAL A 292 -9.19 -22.42 5.68
N VAL A 293 -9.40 -21.21 5.21
CA VAL A 293 -10.72 -20.68 4.84
C VAL A 293 -10.62 -19.96 3.52
N GLU A 294 -11.62 -20.08 2.67
CA GLU A 294 -11.79 -19.25 1.46
C GLU A 294 -12.84 -18.16 1.76
N HIS A 295 -12.42 -16.89 1.68
CA HIS A 295 -13.27 -15.73 1.87
C HIS A 295 -12.64 -14.47 1.25
N HIS A 296 -13.06 -14.07 0.06
CA HIS A 296 -12.40 -12.99 -0.69
C HIS A 296 -10.88 -13.20 -0.79
N GLY A 297 -10.46 -14.44 -1.11
CA GLY A 297 -9.08 -14.89 -1.09
C GLY A 297 -8.91 -16.13 -0.19
N GLY A 298 -7.67 -16.61 -0.08
CA GLY A 298 -7.29 -17.72 0.77
C GLY A 298 -6.78 -17.24 2.14
N TRP A 299 -7.17 -17.95 3.20
CA TRP A 299 -6.78 -17.61 4.57
C TRP A 299 -6.20 -18.80 5.30
N LEU A 300 -5.12 -18.56 6.02
CA LEU A 300 -4.59 -19.46 7.04
C LEU A 300 -4.64 -18.76 8.39
N VAL A 301 -5.27 -19.39 9.36
CA VAL A 301 -5.25 -18.92 10.75
C VAL A 301 -4.64 -20.03 11.61
N VAL A 302 -3.53 -19.71 12.27
CA VAL A 302 -2.81 -20.63 13.17
C VAL A 302 -2.96 -20.15 14.59
N ASP A 303 -3.40 -21.01 15.48
CA ASP A 303 -3.51 -20.75 16.91
C ASP A 303 -2.25 -21.23 17.63
N THR A 304 -1.36 -20.29 18.01
CA THR A 304 -0.05 -20.57 18.65
C THR A 304 -0.13 -20.60 20.19
N ASP A 305 -1.30 -20.36 20.79
CA ASP A 305 -1.51 -20.45 22.23
C ASP A 305 -1.05 -21.84 22.74
N ARG A 306 -0.13 -21.85 23.70
CA ARG A 306 0.38 -23.06 24.38
C ARG A 306 -0.37 -23.34 25.66
#